data_6419f381b02c938eabc0731fa22c2f43
#
_entry.id   6419f381b02c938eabc0731fa22c2f43
#
_cell.length_a   1.000
_cell.length_b   1.000
_cell.length_c   1.000
_cell.angle_alpha   90.00
_cell.angle_beta   90.00
_cell.angle_gamma   90.00
#
_symmetry.space_group_name_H-M   'P 1'
#
loop_
_entity.id
_entity.type
_entity.pdbx_description
1 polymer ?
#
loop_
_entity_poly.entity_id
_entity_poly.type
_entity_poly.pdbx_seq_one_letter_code
_entity_poly.pdbx_strand_id
1 'polypeptide(L)'
;MNISINPTYFCNFKCNFCYLTPEQLRDQKKIEPKQLDKLLGDIPEPIDHIDLYGGEIGALRREYYDEIKAVIRKHYDGKININTNFSMLDDRFFEDDITLSVSYDFEARERHDLVYQNMMMSPKPIALLILASPRVITMEVDEMVQKLNLIKSITSVEIKPYSINQANTLDLPHKEYENFVIKWLESPIQKNFEFINLFNIEDSYNKHYNAFSDDHVYITPNGKYGVLDFD
;
A
#
# COMPACT_ATOMS: atom_id res chain seq x y z
N MET A 1 11.43 -5.48 -13.93
CA MET A 1 10.29 -4.53 -13.99
C MET A 1 9.37 -4.74 -12.80
N ASN A 2 9.03 -3.68 -12.06
CA ASN A 2 8.05 -3.72 -10.98
C ASN A 2 6.68 -3.29 -11.50
N ILE A 3 5.62 -3.99 -11.15
CA ILE A 3 4.27 -3.75 -11.66
C ILE A 3 3.32 -3.51 -10.50
N SER A 4 2.67 -2.36 -10.49
CA SER A 4 1.57 -2.06 -9.58
C SER A 4 0.24 -2.14 -10.34
N ILE A 5 -0.59 -3.10 -9.99
CA ILE A 5 -1.89 -3.32 -10.63
C ILE A 5 -3.00 -2.78 -9.73
N ASN A 6 -3.76 -1.83 -10.26
CA ASN A 6 -4.97 -1.32 -9.65
C ASN A 6 -6.20 -1.91 -10.36
N PRO A 7 -6.77 -3.02 -9.85
CA PRO A 7 -7.89 -3.65 -10.53
C PRO A 7 -9.20 -2.89 -10.39
N THR A 8 -9.32 -2.00 -9.39
CA THR A 8 -10.52 -1.19 -9.12
C THR A 8 -10.20 0.00 -8.23
N TYR A 9 -10.89 1.12 -8.45
CA TYR A 9 -10.86 2.26 -7.51
C TYR A 9 -11.88 2.12 -6.38
N PHE A 10 -12.81 1.17 -6.46
CA PHE A 10 -13.80 0.96 -5.41
C PHE A 10 -13.15 0.64 -4.07
N CYS A 11 -13.54 1.36 -3.02
CA CYS A 11 -13.10 1.14 -1.65
C CYS A 11 -14.28 1.19 -0.69
N ASN A 12 -14.22 0.36 0.34
CA ASN A 12 -15.20 0.34 1.43
C ASN A 12 -14.90 1.38 2.53
N PHE A 13 -13.77 2.13 2.42
CA PHE A 13 -13.41 3.28 3.26
C PHE A 13 -13.50 4.59 2.47
N LYS A 14 -13.58 5.71 3.20
CA LYS A 14 -13.61 7.08 2.68
C LYS A 14 -12.64 7.96 3.46
N CYS A 15 -11.38 7.56 3.51
CA CYS A 15 -10.35 8.31 4.23
C CYS A 15 -10.19 9.71 3.63
N ASN A 16 -10.14 10.73 4.47
CA ASN A 16 -10.07 12.14 4.04
C ASN A 16 -8.71 12.53 3.43
N PHE A 17 -7.71 11.69 3.59
CA PHE A 17 -6.37 11.83 3.00
C PHE A 17 -6.17 10.97 1.75
N CYS A 18 -7.21 10.26 1.28
CA CYS A 18 -7.11 9.38 0.13
C CYS A 18 -6.76 10.16 -1.14
N TYR A 19 -5.95 9.57 -2.01
CA TYR A 19 -5.63 10.14 -3.32
C TYR A 19 -6.76 9.94 -4.35
N LEU A 20 -7.66 8.99 -4.10
CA LEU A 20 -8.85 8.76 -4.93
C LEU A 20 -9.98 9.70 -4.55
N THR A 21 -10.66 10.23 -5.57
CA THR A 21 -11.83 11.08 -5.34
C THR A 21 -13.02 10.29 -4.79
N PRO A 22 -13.99 10.96 -4.13
CA PRO A 22 -15.21 10.28 -3.66
C PRO A 22 -16.00 9.57 -4.76
N GLU A 23 -15.91 10.05 -6.01
CA GLU A 23 -16.52 9.45 -7.19
C GLU A 23 -15.82 8.16 -7.56
N GLN A 24 -14.49 8.18 -7.63
CA GLN A 24 -13.66 7.00 -7.91
C GLN A 24 -13.86 5.91 -6.84
N LEU A 25 -13.90 6.29 -5.55
CA LEU A 25 -14.12 5.34 -4.44
C LEU A 25 -15.46 4.61 -4.52
N ARG A 26 -16.44 5.13 -5.27
CA ARG A 26 -17.77 4.51 -5.49
C ARG A 26 -17.87 3.82 -6.84
N ASP A 27 -16.92 4.05 -7.73
CA ASP A 27 -16.92 3.46 -9.06
C ASP A 27 -16.61 1.97 -8.94
N GLN A 28 -17.53 1.13 -9.41
CA GLN A 28 -17.39 -0.32 -9.41
C GLN A 28 -16.70 -0.85 -10.67
N LYS A 29 -16.19 0.05 -11.51
CA LYS A 29 -15.42 -0.34 -12.68
C LYS A 29 -14.19 -1.15 -12.25
N LYS A 30 -13.92 -2.17 -13.04
CA LYS A 30 -12.79 -3.08 -12.84
C LYS A 30 -12.09 -3.32 -14.17
N ILE A 31 -10.79 -3.58 -14.12
CA ILE A 31 -10.07 -3.99 -15.33
C ILE A 31 -10.59 -5.34 -15.81
N GLU A 32 -10.80 -5.48 -17.11
CA GLU A 32 -11.17 -6.76 -17.71
C GLU A 32 -9.97 -7.73 -17.68
N PRO A 33 -10.14 -8.99 -17.22
CA PRO A 33 -9.03 -9.95 -17.14
C PRO A 33 -8.27 -10.13 -18.46
N LYS A 34 -8.98 -10.13 -19.60
CA LYS A 34 -8.36 -10.20 -20.92
C LYS A 34 -7.50 -8.98 -21.26
N GLN A 35 -7.90 -7.81 -20.79
CA GLN A 35 -7.14 -6.58 -20.99
C GLN A 35 -5.89 -6.58 -20.12
N LEU A 36 -5.99 -7.05 -18.88
CA LEU A 36 -4.84 -7.24 -18.01
C LEU A 36 -3.84 -8.25 -18.61
N ASP A 37 -4.32 -9.38 -19.13
CA ASP A 37 -3.49 -10.40 -19.78
C ASP A 37 -2.68 -9.80 -20.94
N LYS A 38 -3.35 -8.98 -21.77
CA LYS A 38 -2.68 -8.27 -22.86
C LYS A 38 -1.61 -7.30 -22.35
N LEU A 39 -1.95 -6.44 -21.37
CA LEU A 39 -1.03 -5.44 -20.84
C LEU A 39 0.21 -6.10 -20.21
N LEU A 40 0.04 -7.16 -19.44
CA LEU A 40 1.18 -7.88 -18.85
C LEU A 40 2.02 -8.56 -19.93
N GLY A 41 1.40 -9.11 -21.00
CA GLY A 41 2.09 -9.72 -22.12
C GLY A 41 2.83 -8.73 -23.03
N ASP A 42 2.42 -7.45 -23.04
CA ASP A 42 3.06 -6.38 -23.82
C ASP A 42 4.31 -5.81 -23.10
N ILE A 43 4.57 -6.17 -21.84
CA ILE A 43 5.77 -5.75 -21.11
C ILE A 43 6.97 -6.58 -21.60
N PRO A 44 8.01 -5.93 -22.17
CA PRO A 44 9.11 -6.66 -22.79
C PRO A 44 10.13 -7.22 -21.80
N GLU A 45 10.12 -6.73 -20.57
CA GLU A 45 11.11 -7.07 -19.55
C GLU A 45 10.56 -8.10 -18.55
N PRO A 46 11.43 -8.91 -17.93
CA PRO A 46 11.01 -9.80 -16.86
C PRO A 46 10.35 -9.02 -15.72
N ILE A 47 9.26 -9.57 -15.18
CA ILE A 47 8.57 -8.99 -14.02
C ILE A 47 9.27 -9.47 -12.75
N ASP A 48 9.77 -8.53 -11.95
CA ASP A 48 10.47 -8.81 -10.71
C ASP A 48 9.54 -8.77 -9.49
N HIS A 49 8.51 -7.92 -9.54
CA HIS A 49 7.57 -7.72 -8.44
C HIS A 49 6.20 -7.32 -8.95
N ILE A 50 5.16 -7.82 -8.28
CA ILE A 50 3.77 -7.40 -8.51
C ILE A 50 3.10 -6.98 -7.22
N ASP A 51 2.56 -5.77 -7.21
CA ASP A 51 1.63 -5.26 -6.20
C ASP A 51 0.19 -5.24 -6.73
N LEU A 52 -0.75 -5.77 -5.95
CA LEU A 52 -2.18 -5.50 -6.10
C LEU A 52 -2.58 -4.42 -5.09
N TYR A 53 -3.09 -3.30 -5.57
CA TYR A 53 -3.46 -2.17 -4.72
C TYR A 53 -4.63 -1.39 -5.34
N GLY A 54 -4.94 -0.19 -4.84
CA GLY A 54 -5.89 0.71 -5.45
C GLY A 54 -6.98 1.15 -4.50
N GLY A 55 -8.24 0.75 -4.74
CA GLY A 55 -9.32 0.93 -3.78
C GLY A 55 -9.15 -0.03 -2.59
N GLU A 56 -9.94 -1.10 -2.54
CA GLU A 56 -9.75 -2.16 -1.56
C GLU A 56 -9.84 -3.54 -2.21
N ILE A 57 -8.76 -4.28 -2.18
CA ILE A 57 -8.67 -5.63 -2.78
C ILE A 57 -9.61 -6.62 -2.07
N GLY A 58 -9.74 -6.51 -0.75
CA GLY A 58 -10.67 -7.32 0.03
C GLY A 58 -12.16 -7.11 -0.33
N ALA A 59 -12.50 -5.97 -0.92
CA ALA A 59 -13.86 -5.68 -1.38
C ALA A 59 -14.22 -6.31 -2.73
N LEU A 60 -13.25 -6.87 -3.45
CA LEU A 60 -13.49 -7.58 -4.70
C LEU A 60 -14.23 -8.89 -4.44
N ARG A 61 -15.10 -9.29 -5.36
CA ARG A 61 -15.69 -10.64 -5.34
C ARG A 61 -14.59 -11.69 -5.53
N ARG A 62 -14.73 -12.82 -4.86
CA ARG A 62 -13.73 -13.90 -4.89
C ARG A 62 -13.49 -14.38 -6.32
N GLU A 63 -14.52 -14.61 -7.10
CA GLU A 63 -14.42 -15.11 -8.47
C GLU A 63 -13.59 -14.16 -9.35
N TYR A 64 -13.82 -12.85 -9.24
CA TYR A 64 -13.05 -11.87 -10.00
C TYR A 64 -11.59 -11.78 -9.53
N TYR A 65 -11.35 -11.85 -8.23
CA TYR A 65 -9.99 -11.91 -7.71
C TYR A 65 -9.24 -13.14 -8.24
N ASP A 66 -9.88 -14.31 -8.24
CA ASP A 66 -9.28 -15.55 -8.74
C ASP A 66 -8.98 -15.47 -10.25
N GLU A 67 -9.85 -14.83 -11.05
CA GLU A 67 -9.62 -14.57 -12.47
C GLU A 67 -8.38 -13.65 -12.68
N ILE A 68 -8.27 -12.54 -11.93
CA ILE A 68 -7.12 -11.63 -12.00
C ILE A 68 -5.84 -12.35 -11.58
N LYS A 69 -5.88 -13.09 -10.48
CA LYS A 69 -4.75 -13.86 -10.00
C LYS A 69 -4.30 -14.90 -11.03
N ALA A 70 -5.24 -15.61 -11.67
CA ALA A 70 -4.93 -16.58 -12.72
C ALA A 70 -4.28 -15.91 -13.94
N VAL A 71 -4.68 -14.70 -14.30
CA VAL A 71 -4.02 -13.91 -15.35
C VAL A 71 -2.59 -13.56 -14.95
N ILE A 72 -2.39 -13.03 -13.75
CA ILE A 72 -1.06 -12.67 -13.25
C ILE A 72 -0.12 -13.88 -13.28
N ARG A 73 -0.61 -15.06 -12.89
CA ARG A 73 0.17 -16.31 -12.84
C ARG A 73 0.65 -16.82 -14.20
N LYS A 74 0.11 -16.33 -15.31
CA LYS A 74 0.65 -16.61 -16.67
C LYS A 74 1.95 -15.86 -16.95
N HIS A 75 2.18 -14.74 -16.27
CA HIS A 75 3.28 -13.82 -16.51
C HIS A 75 4.26 -13.70 -15.36
N TYR A 76 3.87 -14.13 -14.15
CA TYR A 76 4.66 -13.97 -12.95
C TYR A 76 4.45 -15.15 -11.96
N ASP A 77 5.54 -15.75 -11.52
CA ASP A 77 5.55 -16.91 -10.60
C ASP A 77 5.95 -16.56 -9.16
N GLY A 78 6.40 -15.32 -8.91
CA GLY A 78 6.78 -14.84 -7.58
C GLY A 78 5.59 -14.54 -6.67
N LYS A 79 5.85 -14.12 -5.46
CA LYS A 79 4.79 -13.73 -4.52
C LYS A 79 4.14 -12.41 -4.94
N ILE A 80 2.82 -12.38 -4.95
CA ILE A 80 2.03 -11.16 -5.20
C ILE A 80 1.87 -10.43 -3.86
N ASN A 81 2.26 -9.16 -3.80
CA ASN A 81 1.97 -8.32 -2.66
C ASN A 81 0.56 -7.73 -2.76
N ILE A 82 -0.21 -7.77 -1.68
CA ILE A 82 -1.52 -7.12 -1.62
C ILE A 82 -1.43 -5.95 -0.64
N ASN A 83 -1.72 -4.74 -1.15
CA ASN A 83 -1.94 -3.55 -0.33
C ASN A 83 -3.42 -3.46 0.05
N THR A 84 -3.73 -3.48 1.34
CA THR A 84 -5.11 -3.51 1.84
C THR A 84 -5.31 -2.57 3.04
N ASN A 85 -6.52 -2.06 3.22
CA ASN A 85 -6.91 -1.39 4.46
C ASN A 85 -7.19 -2.37 5.60
N PHE A 86 -7.15 -3.66 5.31
CA PHE A 86 -7.30 -4.79 6.23
C PHE A 86 -8.55 -4.73 7.12
N SER A 87 -9.63 -4.14 6.59
CA SER A 87 -10.93 -4.08 7.28
C SER A 87 -11.65 -5.42 7.39
N MET A 88 -11.15 -6.43 6.67
CA MET A 88 -11.67 -7.79 6.66
C MET A 88 -10.51 -8.78 6.77
N LEU A 89 -10.74 -9.87 7.49
CA LEU A 89 -9.85 -11.03 7.48
C LEU A 89 -10.38 -11.99 6.40
N ASP A 90 -9.84 -11.87 5.20
CA ASP A 90 -10.23 -12.66 4.04
C ASP A 90 -9.19 -13.73 3.75
N ASP A 91 -9.63 -14.96 3.48
CA ASP A 91 -8.76 -16.12 3.26
C ASP A 91 -7.76 -15.91 2.11
N ARG A 92 -8.12 -15.09 1.10
CA ARG A 92 -7.22 -14.73 -0.01
C ARG A 92 -5.94 -14.05 0.44
N PHE A 93 -5.98 -13.33 1.55
CA PHE A 93 -4.81 -12.66 2.12
C PHE A 93 -3.82 -13.65 2.73
N PHE A 94 -4.29 -14.85 3.04
CA PHE A 94 -3.50 -15.84 3.75
C PHE A 94 -3.01 -17.00 2.85
N GLU A 95 -3.20 -16.89 1.54
CA GLU A 95 -2.66 -17.83 0.56
C GLU A 95 -1.11 -17.75 0.52
N ASP A 96 -0.42 -18.89 0.36
CA ASP A 96 1.04 -19.01 0.51
C ASP A 96 1.85 -18.12 -0.45
N ASP A 97 1.29 -17.85 -1.62
CA ASP A 97 1.88 -17.02 -2.67
C ASP A 97 1.52 -15.53 -2.56
N ILE A 98 0.90 -15.12 -1.44
CA ILE A 98 0.54 -13.73 -1.14
C ILE A 98 1.42 -13.18 -0.02
N THR A 99 1.88 -11.95 -0.15
CA THR A 99 2.43 -11.11 0.93
C THR A 99 1.49 -9.95 1.21
N LEU A 100 1.54 -9.41 2.43
CA LEU A 100 0.61 -8.37 2.86
C LEU A 100 1.33 -7.07 3.21
N SER A 101 0.86 -5.99 2.60
CA SER A 101 1.09 -4.62 3.04
C SER A 101 -0.22 -4.04 3.56
N VAL A 102 -0.24 -3.64 4.82
CA VAL A 102 -1.45 -3.10 5.47
C VAL A 102 -1.27 -1.61 5.67
N SER A 103 -2.24 -0.84 5.17
CA SER A 103 -2.30 0.59 5.44
C SER A 103 -2.97 0.86 6.78
N TYR A 104 -2.24 1.48 7.71
CA TYR A 104 -2.76 1.82 9.04
C TYR A 104 -2.24 3.19 9.50
N ASP A 105 -3.13 4.16 9.61
CA ASP A 105 -2.81 5.55 9.93
C ASP A 105 -3.42 5.98 11.28
N PHE A 106 -3.52 5.04 12.19
CA PHE A 106 -4.10 5.25 13.53
C PHE A 106 -5.48 5.92 13.44
N GLU A 107 -5.78 6.88 14.32
CA GLU A 107 -7.06 7.59 14.37
C GLU A 107 -7.33 8.48 13.14
N ALA A 108 -6.36 8.65 12.23
CA ALA A 108 -6.60 9.32 10.95
C ALA A 108 -7.34 8.43 9.95
N ARG A 109 -7.26 7.11 10.11
CA ARG A 109 -7.92 6.14 9.24
C ARG A 109 -9.32 5.79 9.74
N GLU A 110 -10.25 5.66 8.81
CA GLU A 110 -11.58 5.13 9.10
C GLU A 110 -11.48 3.72 9.70
N ARG A 111 -12.29 3.42 10.71
CA ARG A 111 -12.34 2.12 11.41
C ARG A 111 -10.98 1.61 11.90
N HIS A 112 -10.09 2.50 12.31
CA HIS A 112 -8.75 2.15 12.78
C HIS A 112 -8.73 1.08 13.88
N ASP A 113 -9.71 1.06 14.80
CA ASP A 113 -9.81 0.03 15.85
C ASP A 113 -10.05 -1.37 15.27
N LEU A 114 -10.93 -1.49 14.26
CA LEU A 114 -11.18 -2.74 13.57
C LEU A 114 -9.91 -3.22 12.84
N VAL A 115 -9.23 -2.33 12.14
CA VAL A 115 -7.98 -2.66 11.43
C VAL A 115 -6.92 -3.11 12.44
N TYR A 116 -6.80 -2.42 13.57
CA TYR A 116 -5.88 -2.80 14.64
C TYR A 116 -6.16 -4.21 15.16
N GLN A 117 -7.45 -4.52 15.47
CA GLN A 117 -7.86 -5.85 15.92
C GLN A 117 -7.55 -6.92 14.87
N ASN A 118 -7.81 -6.65 13.59
CA ASN A 118 -7.52 -7.58 12.51
C ASN A 118 -6.00 -7.85 12.38
N MET A 119 -5.16 -6.81 12.52
CA MET A 119 -3.70 -7.00 12.53
C MET A 119 -3.24 -7.87 13.70
N MET A 120 -3.84 -7.68 14.89
CA MET A 120 -3.57 -8.54 16.07
C MET A 120 -3.91 -10.01 15.81
N MET A 121 -4.91 -10.29 14.99
CA MET A 121 -5.38 -11.65 14.64
C MET A 121 -4.73 -12.22 13.38
N SER A 122 -3.91 -11.45 12.67
CA SER A 122 -3.29 -11.92 11.43
C SER A 122 -2.40 -13.15 11.67
N PRO A 123 -2.63 -14.26 10.95
CA PRO A 123 -1.76 -15.42 11.01
C PRO A 123 -0.48 -15.27 10.18
N LYS A 124 -0.38 -14.20 9.36
CA LYS A 124 0.75 -13.93 8.48
C LYS A 124 1.52 -12.68 8.89
N PRO A 125 2.80 -12.60 8.52
CA PRO A 125 3.59 -11.39 8.59
C PRO A 125 2.95 -10.25 7.80
N ILE A 126 3.04 -9.02 8.33
CA ILE A 126 2.50 -7.79 7.76
C ILE A 126 3.64 -6.78 7.60
N ALA A 127 3.77 -6.20 6.40
CA ALA A 127 4.45 -4.94 6.19
C ALA A 127 3.45 -3.80 6.43
N LEU A 128 3.73 -2.90 7.36
CA LEU A 128 2.83 -1.80 7.70
C LEU A 128 3.20 -0.54 6.94
N LEU A 129 2.21 0.09 6.30
CA LEU A 129 2.35 1.37 5.62
C LEU A 129 1.59 2.44 6.40
N ILE A 130 2.28 3.50 6.78
CA ILE A 130 1.71 4.67 7.47
C ILE A 130 1.88 5.88 6.56
N LEU A 131 0.79 6.54 6.21
CA LEU A 131 0.84 7.80 5.48
C LEU A 131 1.04 8.95 6.48
N ALA A 132 2.11 9.73 6.32
CA ALA A 132 2.38 10.91 7.14
C ALA A 132 1.44 12.06 6.80
N SER A 133 0.13 11.85 6.97
CA SER A 133 -0.90 12.88 6.76
C SER A 133 -0.81 13.98 7.83
N PRO A 134 -1.39 15.18 7.59
CA PRO A 134 -1.37 16.28 8.57
C PRO A 134 -1.85 15.90 9.97
N ARG A 135 -2.76 14.92 10.09
CA ARG A 135 -3.21 14.41 11.38
C ARG A 135 -2.19 13.45 12.01
N VAL A 136 -1.62 12.55 11.22
CA VAL A 136 -0.69 11.53 11.72
C VAL A 136 0.58 12.16 12.28
N ILE A 137 1.12 13.18 11.62
CA ILE A 137 2.37 13.85 12.06
C ILE A 137 2.24 14.57 13.41
N THR A 138 1.01 14.84 13.88
CA THR A 138 0.75 15.45 15.19
C THR A 138 0.65 14.45 16.35
N MET A 139 0.71 13.16 16.05
CA MET A 139 0.63 12.10 17.07
C MET A 139 1.98 11.88 17.75
N GLU A 140 1.93 11.39 18.99
CA GLU A 140 3.14 11.08 19.76
C GLU A 140 3.78 9.78 19.27
N VAL A 141 4.98 9.87 18.73
CA VAL A 141 5.67 8.75 18.09
C VAL A 141 5.93 7.61 19.05
N ASP A 142 6.31 7.90 20.31
CA ASP A 142 6.59 6.86 21.29
C ASP A 142 5.33 6.02 21.60
N GLU A 143 4.17 6.66 21.68
CA GLU A 143 2.89 5.95 21.85
C GLU A 143 2.54 5.11 20.63
N MET A 144 2.81 5.63 19.43
CA MET A 144 2.61 4.89 18.18
C MET A 144 3.49 3.63 18.15
N VAL A 145 4.77 3.74 18.47
CA VAL A 145 5.70 2.61 18.51
C VAL A 145 5.28 1.58 19.57
N GLN A 146 4.91 2.02 20.77
CA GLN A 146 4.41 1.12 21.82
C GLN A 146 3.17 0.35 21.37
N LYS A 147 2.20 1.03 20.73
CA LYS A 147 0.98 0.43 20.20
C LYS A 147 1.27 -0.62 19.14
N LEU A 148 2.19 -0.33 18.20
CA LEU A 148 2.57 -1.27 17.16
C LEU A 148 3.36 -2.47 17.69
N ASN A 149 4.20 -2.29 18.68
CA ASN A 149 4.95 -3.37 19.34
C ASN A 149 4.07 -4.46 19.95
N LEU A 150 2.80 -4.18 20.22
CA LEU A 150 1.84 -5.16 20.70
C LEU A 150 1.37 -6.12 19.60
N ILE A 151 1.57 -5.78 18.34
CA ILE A 151 1.12 -6.56 17.19
C ILE A 151 2.27 -7.43 16.67
N LYS A 152 2.26 -8.71 17.03
CA LYS A 152 3.34 -9.65 16.71
C LYS A 152 3.49 -9.95 15.22
N SER A 153 2.45 -9.75 14.43
CA SER A 153 2.46 -9.99 12.98
C SER A 153 3.18 -8.90 12.20
N ILE A 154 3.40 -7.71 12.77
CA ILE A 154 4.13 -6.63 12.09
C ILE A 154 5.62 -6.99 12.03
N THR A 155 6.16 -7.09 10.81
CA THR A 155 7.59 -7.34 10.57
C THR A 155 8.33 -6.11 10.12
N SER A 156 7.66 -5.18 9.46
CA SER A 156 8.24 -3.93 9.00
C SER A 156 7.24 -2.78 9.04
N VAL A 157 7.74 -1.57 9.17
CA VAL A 157 6.95 -0.32 9.13
C VAL A 157 7.63 0.66 8.18
N GLU A 158 6.85 1.21 7.26
CA GLU A 158 7.27 2.27 6.37
C GLU A 158 6.35 3.48 6.48
N ILE A 159 6.92 4.67 6.64
CA ILE A 159 6.20 5.93 6.64
C ILE A 159 6.30 6.54 5.25
N LYS A 160 5.16 6.63 4.58
CA LYS A 160 5.04 7.24 3.26
C LYS A 160 4.84 8.75 3.37
N PRO A 161 5.48 9.55 2.51
CA PRO A 161 5.21 10.98 2.46
C PRO A 161 3.78 11.26 2.00
N TYR A 162 3.16 12.27 2.61
CA TYR A 162 1.89 12.79 2.15
C TYR A 162 2.13 13.81 1.02
N SER A 163 1.31 13.77 0.00
CA SER A 163 1.39 14.72 -1.11
C SER A 163 0.01 15.27 -1.47
N ILE A 164 0.00 16.49 -1.99
CA ILE A 164 -1.20 17.07 -2.62
C ILE A 164 -1.52 16.25 -3.86
N ASN A 165 -2.77 15.93 -4.05
CA ASN A 165 -3.26 15.17 -5.19
C ASN A 165 -4.66 15.66 -5.62
N GLN A 166 -5.25 14.99 -6.60
CA GLN A 166 -6.56 15.39 -7.16
C GLN A 166 -7.73 15.37 -6.15
N ALA A 167 -7.62 14.60 -5.07
CA ALA A 167 -8.71 14.39 -4.11
C ALA A 167 -8.58 15.22 -2.85
N ASN A 168 -7.39 15.73 -2.55
CA ASN A 168 -7.14 16.55 -1.36
C ASN A 168 -6.17 17.69 -1.66
N THR A 169 -6.34 18.79 -0.92
CA THR A 169 -5.54 20.02 -1.07
C THR A 169 -4.82 20.38 0.23
N LEU A 170 -4.78 19.45 1.20
CA LEU A 170 -4.08 19.68 2.46
C LEU A 170 -2.58 19.70 2.18
N ASP A 171 -1.94 20.84 2.39
CA ASP A 171 -0.50 20.95 2.23
C ASP A 171 0.23 20.47 3.49
N LEU A 172 1.28 19.70 3.29
CA LEU A 172 2.21 19.30 4.33
C LEU A 172 3.62 19.66 3.88
N PRO A 173 4.26 20.66 4.52
CA PRO A 173 5.63 20.98 4.20
C PRO A 173 6.55 19.77 4.33
N HIS A 174 7.41 19.54 3.34
CA HIS A 174 8.33 18.39 3.32
C HIS A 174 9.16 18.30 4.61
N LYS A 175 9.53 19.44 5.18
CA LYS A 175 10.25 19.53 6.46
C LYS A 175 9.50 18.90 7.63
N GLU A 176 8.17 18.96 7.64
CA GLU A 176 7.37 18.32 8.70
C GLU A 176 7.39 16.81 8.57
N TYR A 177 7.33 16.29 7.34
CA TYR A 177 7.54 14.86 7.07
C TYR A 177 8.92 14.40 7.54
N GLU A 178 9.99 15.11 7.15
CA GLU A 178 11.35 14.80 7.59
C GLU A 178 11.46 14.77 9.12
N ASN A 179 10.95 15.79 9.80
CA ASN A 179 10.97 15.89 11.25
C ASN A 179 10.20 14.72 11.89
N PHE A 180 9.10 14.30 11.29
CA PHE A 180 8.32 13.16 11.77
C PHE A 180 9.10 11.85 11.62
N VAL A 181 9.74 11.60 10.49
CA VAL A 181 10.61 10.42 10.29
C VAL A 181 11.80 10.44 11.27
N ILE A 182 12.41 11.60 11.51
CA ILE A 182 13.49 11.75 12.50
C ILE A 182 13.01 11.37 13.90
N LYS A 183 11.82 11.79 14.33
CA LYS A 183 11.25 11.39 15.62
C LYS A 183 11.11 9.86 15.74
N TRP A 184 10.75 9.18 14.65
CA TRP A 184 10.69 7.71 14.64
C TRP A 184 12.07 7.08 14.79
N LEU A 185 13.10 7.64 14.16
CA LEU A 185 14.48 7.17 14.29
C LEU A 185 15.03 7.38 15.71
N GLU A 186 14.76 8.56 16.29
CA GLU A 186 15.24 8.98 17.60
C GLU A 186 14.41 8.44 18.77
N SER A 187 13.24 7.86 18.52
CA SER A 187 12.41 7.27 19.59
C SER A 187 13.22 6.27 20.42
N PRO A 188 13.28 6.44 21.76
CA PRO A 188 14.02 5.54 22.65
C PRO A 188 13.34 4.18 22.80
N ILE A 189 12.09 4.04 22.32
CA ILE A 189 11.35 2.78 22.39
C ILE A 189 11.92 1.79 21.41
N GLN A 190 12.37 0.65 21.91
CA GLN A 190 12.83 -0.45 21.06
C GLN A 190 11.68 -0.90 20.14
N LYS A 191 11.97 -0.97 18.84
CA LYS A 191 11.02 -1.43 17.82
C LYS A 191 11.15 -2.93 17.64
N ASN A 192 10.03 -3.66 17.68
CA ASN A 192 9.97 -5.10 17.43
C ASN A 192 9.78 -5.41 15.91
N PHE A 193 10.00 -4.43 15.06
CA PHE A 193 9.86 -4.48 13.61
C PHE A 193 10.99 -3.70 12.95
N GLU A 194 11.24 -3.97 11.67
CA GLU A 194 12.17 -3.20 10.86
C GLU A 194 11.56 -1.84 10.48
N PHE A 195 12.33 -0.78 10.59
CA PHE A 195 11.92 0.56 10.16
C PHE A 195 12.50 0.85 8.77
N ILE A 196 11.67 0.65 7.74
CA ILE A 196 12.10 0.65 6.33
C ILE A 196 12.64 2.00 5.87
N ASN A 197 12.15 3.12 6.43
CA ASN A 197 12.64 4.44 6.07
C ASN A 197 14.14 4.60 6.27
N LEU A 198 14.74 3.91 7.26
CA LEU A 198 16.19 3.93 7.45
C LEU A 198 16.91 3.32 6.25
N PHE A 199 16.48 2.14 5.80
CA PHE A 199 17.06 1.47 4.64
C PHE A 199 16.86 2.29 3.36
N ASN A 200 15.66 2.90 3.17
CA ASN A 200 15.39 3.75 2.02
C ASN A 200 16.30 4.98 1.98
N ILE A 201 16.58 5.59 3.14
CA ILE A 201 17.50 6.74 3.24
C ILE A 201 18.91 6.30 2.88
N GLU A 202 19.40 5.18 3.43
CA GLU A 202 20.73 4.64 3.14
C GLU A 202 20.88 4.27 1.67
N ASP A 203 19.88 3.60 1.07
CA ASP A 203 19.88 3.23 -0.33
C ASP A 203 19.84 4.46 -1.26
N SER A 204 19.03 5.46 -0.94
CA SER A 204 18.96 6.70 -1.71
C SER A 204 20.28 7.47 -1.70
N TYR A 205 20.96 7.47 -0.56
CA TYR A 205 22.27 8.11 -0.42
C TYR A 205 23.34 7.41 -1.27
N ASN A 206 23.31 6.08 -1.31
CA ASN A 206 24.32 5.26 -1.97
C ASN A 206 24.05 5.06 -3.48
N LYS A 207 22.80 5.05 -3.93
CA LYS A 207 22.39 4.61 -5.27
C LYS A 207 21.77 5.70 -6.14
N HIS A 208 21.62 6.94 -5.66
CA HIS A 208 20.91 8.01 -6.38
C HIS A 208 19.53 7.58 -6.89
N TYR A 209 18.73 6.96 -6.03
CA TYR A 209 17.43 6.40 -6.40
C TYR A 209 16.50 7.49 -6.93
N ASN A 210 15.88 7.22 -8.08
CA ASN A 210 14.81 8.05 -8.62
C ASN A 210 13.47 7.34 -8.36
N ALA A 211 12.55 7.98 -7.62
CA ALA A 211 11.21 7.45 -7.37
C ALA A 211 10.36 7.27 -8.64
N PHE A 212 10.78 7.86 -9.74
CA PHE A 212 10.20 7.75 -11.08
C PHE A 212 11.10 6.88 -11.98
N SER A 213 11.59 5.77 -11.45
CA SER A 213 12.44 4.88 -12.20
C SER A 213 11.69 4.25 -13.39
N ASP A 214 12.40 4.10 -14.50
CA ASP A 214 11.88 3.46 -15.72
C ASP A 214 11.55 1.97 -15.54
N ASP A 215 11.81 1.42 -14.34
CA ASP A 215 11.57 0.02 -13.99
C ASP A 215 10.25 -0.23 -13.25
N HIS A 216 9.37 0.78 -13.14
CA HIS A 216 8.07 0.66 -12.49
C HIS A 216 6.91 1.07 -13.41
N VAL A 217 5.94 0.19 -13.55
CA VAL A 217 4.74 0.39 -14.37
C VAL A 217 3.48 0.25 -13.52
N TYR A 218 2.54 1.17 -13.73
CA TYR A 218 1.21 1.13 -13.13
C TYR A 218 0.19 0.66 -14.15
N ILE A 219 -0.76 -0.19 -13.75
CA ILE A 219 -1.89 -0.62 -14.57
C ILE A 219 -3.17 -0.17 -13.87
N THR A 220 -3.98 0.65 -14.54
CA THR A 220 -5.19 1.26 -13.98
C THR A 220 -6.44 0.41 -14.23
N PRO A 221 -7.57 0.64 -13.50
CA PRO A 221 -8.83 -0.05 -13.73
C PRO A 221 -9.43 0.22 -15.11
N ASN A 222 -8.96 1.26 -15.79
CA ASN A 222 -9.35 1.59 -17.17
C ASN A 222 -8.62 0.75 -18.21
N GLY A 223 -7.68 -0.12 -17.79
CA GLY A 223 -6.89 -0.95 -18.68
C GLY A 223 -5.85 -0.16 -19.46
N LYS A 224 -5.19 0.76 -18.80
CA LYS A 224 -4.11 1.58 -19.35
C LYS A 224 -2.88 1.46 -18.49
N TYR A 225 -1.73 1.71 -19.10
CA TYR A 225 -0.54 2.04 -18.35
C TYR A 225 -0.67 3.46 -17.81
N GLY A 226 -0.28 3.64 -16.56
CA GLY A 226 -0.22 4.92 -15.89
C GLY A 226 1.17 5.21 -15.35
N VAL A 227 1.40 6.49 -15.08
CA VAL A 227 2.54 6.95 -14.30
C VAL A 227 1.95 7.46 -12.98
N LEU A 228 2.37 6.88 -11.84
CA LEU A 228 1.90 7.29 -10.52
C LEU A 228 0.38 7.15 -10.30
N ASP A 229 -0.22 6.03 -10.61
CA ASP A 229 -1.63 5.76 -10.31
C ASP A 229 -2.68 6.59 -11.07
N PHE A 230 -2.29 7.39 -12.04
CA PHE A 230 -3.19 8.26 -12.79
C PHE A 230 -3.35 7.79 -14.24
N ASP A 231 -4.60 7.89 -14.72
CA ASP A 231 -4.95 7.69 -16.13
C ASP A 231 -4.53 8.89 -16.99
#